data_bbcc46b7a1fec84859006e5d04a18a58
#
_entry.id   bbcc46b7a1fec84859006e5d04a18a58
#
_cell.length_a   1.000
_cell.length_b   1.000
_cell.length_c   1.000
_cell.angle_alpha   90.00
_cell.angle_beta   90.00
_cell.angle_gamma   90.00
#
_symmetry.space_group_name_H-M   'P 1'
#
loop_
_entity.id
_entity.type
_entity.pdbx_description
1 polymer ?
#
loop_
_entity_poly.entity_id
_entity_poly.type
_entity_poly.pdbx_seq_one_letter_code
_entity_poly.pdbx_strand_id
1 'polypeptide(L)'
;VTDFPAIRRRALMGALGVTATLPWLGQVTPAQAAANDLVVGVPDNLTGLDPADVNDTLSQSACRMMLQGLYGFDPEMKLIPVLAESYAADDSAKVFTFKLRQGISFHDGTPFDAQAVKVNFERVANPDNRLKRQSLLAMLDRVEVVDPMTARVILKEPFGAFVNTIAHPAGMMLSPKAIAQFGKEIGRNPVGTGPFAFVSWNADTLKVKKNTGYWKPGLPKVETVTFRSVPENGARIAMLQTGEAQFIYPLPPEMAAVVQRSPNVEIVDSPSIIARYVSLNCMKKPFSDVRVRQALNHAVNKEAYTKVVYNGFAQPLDAPIPPKLGFYSQQQPYAYDVAKAKQLLAEAGYPNGFETEMWAQNNTLAQRGVQFMQQQLAAVGVKVNVMPMETGVLQNRIWSVQTPEEAQIQTYYGGWSSSTGDADWGLRPLLWGQGFPPKLYNTAYYSNPDVDKALEAAIATADPAKREALYKDAQARIWKDAPWIFLGVENVLSAKSKKLTGMYRIPDGGLLIEEAALS
;
A
#
# COMPACT_ATOMS: atom_id res chain seq x y z
N VAL A 1 8.57 67.93 4.20
CA VAL A 1 9.67 68.86 4.48
C VAL A 1 10.90 67.96 4.62
N THR A 2 11.74 67.84 3.72
CA THR A 2 12.79 68.44 2.99
C THR A 2 13.40 67.48 2.04
N ASP A 3 13.31 67.71 0.78
CA ASP A 3 14.30 68.14 -0.20
C ASP A 3 15.34 67.15 -0.66
N PHE A 4 15.21 66.80 -1.98
CA PHE A 4 16.25 66.27 -2.85
C PHE A 4 17.10 67.41 -3.43
N PRO A 5 18.36 67.18 -3.82
CA PRO A 5 18.91 67.86 -4.98
C PRO A 5 19.32 66.92 -6.11
N ALA A 6 18.94 67.33 -7.31
CA ALA A 6 19.35 66.81 -8.59
C ALA A 6 20.81 67.21 -8.92
N ILE A 7 21.58 66.31 -9.54
CA ILE A 7 22.85 66.67 -10.21
C ILE A 7 22.81 66.16 -11.66
N ARG A 8 23.25 67.13 -12.49
CA ARG A 8 23.17 67.17 -13.96
C ARG A 8 24.15 66.22 -14.67
N ARG A 9 23.69 65.81 -15.85
CA ARG A 9 24.51 65.23 -16.94
C ARG A 9 25.64 66.14 -17.38
N ARG A 10 26.82 65.56 -17.63
CA ARG A 10 27.73 66.03 -18.69
C ARG A 10 28.47 64.81 -19.27
N ALA A 11 28.43 64.73 -20.58
CA ALA A 11 29.10 63.75 -21.43
C ALA A 11 30.60 64.05 -21.50
N LEU A 12 31.40 62.97 -21.60
CA LEU A 12 32.71 63.03 -22.31
C LEU A 12 32.92 61.71 -23.01
N MET A 13 33.06 61.78 -24.33
CA MET A 13 33.53 60.70 -25.20
C MET A 13 35.01 60.46 -24.94
N GLY A 14 35.41 59.17 -24.85
CA GLY A 14 36.80 58.74 -24.92
C GLY A 14 36.80 57.30 -25.37
N ALA A 15 37.13 57.09 -26.64
CA ALA A 15 37.31 55.77 -27.25
C ALA A 15 38.59 55.13 -26.76
N LEU A 16 38.49 53.93 -26.18
CA LEU A 16 39.61 52.99 -26.10
C LEU A 16 39.02 51.56 -26.21
N GLY A 17 39.36 50.87 -27.27
CA GLY A 17 38.96 49.51 -27.54
C GLY A 17 39.57 48.57 -26.50
N VAL A 18 38.70 47.88 -25.76
CA VAL A 18 39.06 46.68 -25.02
C VAL A 18 38.20 45.55 -25.55
N THR A 19 38.82 44.61 -26.21
CA THR A 19 38.24 43.33 -26.60
C THR A 19 37.89 42.56 -25.34
N ALA A 20 36.63 42.66 -24.89
CA ALA A 20 36.09 41.84 -23.84
C ALA A 20 35.82 40.44 -24.43
N THR A 21 36.68 39.49 -24.10
CA THR A 21 36.39 38.05 -24.23
C THR A 21 35.19 37.74 -23.31
N LEU A 22 34.04 37.53 -23.91
CA LEU A 22 32.87 36.95 -23.23
C LEU A 22 33.27 35.58 -22.66
N PRO A 23 33.06 35.35 -21.36
CA PRO A 23 33.19 33.99 -20.86
C PRO A 23 32.11 33.14 -21.52
N TRP A 24 32.53 32.02 -22.07
CA TRP A 24 31.68 30.94 -22.57
C TRP A 24 30.67 30.61 -21.48
N LEU A 25 29.42 30.99 -21.68
CA LEU A 25 28.30 30.37 -21.01
C LEU A 25 28.29 28.93 -21.48
N GLY A 26 28.91 28.06 -20.70
CA GLY A 26 28.80 26.63 -20.91
C GLY A 26 27.32 26.28 -20.95
N GLN A 27 26.87 25.81 -22.11
CA GLN A 27 25.57 25.16 -22.21
C GLN A 27 25.61 24.02 -21.21
N VAL A 28 24.81 24.13 -20.18
CA VAL A 28 24.47 22.98 -19.32
C VAL A 28 23.65 22.05 -20.21
N THR A 29 24.34 21.17 -20.92
CA THR A 29 23.69 20.03 -21.58
C THR A 29 23.01 19.25 -20.46
N PRO A 30 21.68 18.99 -20.52
CA PRO A 30 21.07 18.07 -19.61
C PRO A 30 21.87 16.77 -19.69
N ALA A 31 22.34 16.25 -18.55
CA ALA A 31 23.02 14.97 -18.47
C ALA A 31 22.06 13.94 -19.07
N GLN A 32 22.30 13.53 -20.30
CA GLN A 32 21.57 12.47 -20.95
C GLN A 32 21.85 11.23 -20.11
N ALA A 33 20.82 10.69 -19.44
CA ALA A 33 20.94 9.46 -18.66
C ALA A 33 21.66 8.43 -19.53
N ALA A 34 22.69 7.79 -18.98
CA ALA A 34 23.37 6.72 -19.69
C ALA A 34 22.33 5.70 -20.14
N ALA A 35 22.51 5.05 -21.28
CA ALA A 35 21.48 4.25 -21.97
C ALA A 35 20.81 3.15 -21.10
N ASN A 36 21.32 2.88 -19.91
CA ASN A 36 20.85 1.87 -18.95
C ASN A 36 20.56 2.41 -17.53
N ASP A 37 20.38 3.72 -17.37
CA ASP A 37 20.02 4.33 -16.08
C ASP A 37 18.52 4.58 -16.01
N LEU A 38 17.85 4.01 -15.03
CA LEU A 38 16.42 4.18 -14.78
C LEU A 38 16.18 5.26 -13.72
N VAL A 39 15.44 6.31 -14.07
CA VAL A 39 14.99 7.34 -13.14
C VAL A 39 13.49 7.18 -12.88
N VAL A 40 13.12 7.10 -11.62
CA VAL A 40 11.74 6.99 -11.13
C VAL A 40 11.38 8.27 -10.38
N GLY A 41 10.43 9.05 -10.89
CA GLY A 41 9.88 10.22 -10.21
C GLY A 41 8.86 9.81 -9.15
N VAL A 42 9.10 10.17 -7.88
CA VAL A 42 8.29 9.77 -6.73
C VAL A 42 7.71 11.00 -6.00
N PRO A 43 6.58 10.86 -5.24
CA PRO A 43 5.87 12.02 -4.70
C PRO A 43 6.51 12.61 -3.45
N ASP A 44 7.29 11.82 -2.71
CA ASP A 44 7.77 12.14 -1.38
C ASP A 44 9.20 11.67 -1.15
N ASN A 45 9.77 12.09 -0.03
CA ASN A 45 11.03 11.55 0.46
C ASN A 45 10.82 10.20 1.14
N LEU A 46 11.84 9.35 1.04
CA LEU A 46 11.86 8.07 1.78
C LEU A 46 11.94 8.34 3.29
N THR A 47 11.24 7.52 4.06
CA THR A 47 11.26 7.58 5.53
C THR A 47 12.35 6.69 6.14
N GLY A 48 12.85 5.70 5.41
CA GLY A 48 13.88 4.76 5.83
C GLY A 48 14.11 3.66 4.78
N LEU A 49 15.17 2.85 5.00
CA LEU A 49 15.49 1.68 4.17
C LEU A 49 15.64 0.41 5.03
N ASP A 50 15.16 0.42 6.27
CA ASP A 50 14.92 -0.78 7.07
C ASP A 50 13.47 -1.23 6.83
N PRO A 51 13.24 -2.39 6.18
CA PRO A 51 11.89 -2.82 5.77
C PRO A 51 10.96 -3.08 6.96
N ALA A 52 11.51 -3.34 8.15
CA ALA A 52 10.74 -3.53 9.38
C ALA A 52 10.43 -2.22 10.11
N ASP A 53 11.10 -1.11 9.77
CA ASP A 53 10.90 0.20 10.43
C ASP A 53 10.26 1.25 9.50
N VAL A 54 9.76 0.86 8.34
CA VAL A 54 8.99 1.71 7.43
C VAL A 54 7.55 1.21 7.27
N ASN A 55 6.59 2.14 7.15
CA ASN A 55 5.17 1.82 7.00
C ASN A 55 4.51 2.47 5.78
N ASP A 56 5.30 3.13 4.95
CA ASP A 56 4.86 3.72 3.69
C ASP A 56 5.29 2.88 2.48
N THR A 57 4.45 2.82 1.45
CA THR A 57 4.65 2.00 0.26
C THR A 57 5.87 2.43 -0.57
N LEU A 58 6.23 3.72 -0.53
CA LEU A 58 7.38 4.25 -1.27
C LEU A 58 8.69 3.71 -0.71
N SER A 59 8.90 3.82 0.61
CA SER A 59 10.09 3.28 1.29
C SER A 59 10.16 1.75 1.18
N GLN A 60 9.01 1.06 1.26
CA GLN A 60 8.96 -0.40 1.03
C GLN A 60 9.33 -0.79 -0.40
N SER A 61 8.93 0.01 -1.41
CA SER A 61 9.33 -0.19 -2.80
C SER A 61 10.85 -0.01 -3.00
N ALA A 62 11.43 0.99 -2.31
CA ALA A 62 12.88 1.18 -2.29
C ALA A 62 13.61 -0.01 -1.64
N CYS A 63 13.09 -0.54 -0.53
CA CYS A 63 13.65 -1.74 0.11
C CYS A 63 13.64 -2.95 -0.83
N ARG A 64 12.56 -3.17 -1.61
CA ARG A 64 12.45 -4.30 -2.56
C ARG A 64 13.53 -4.33 -3.64
N MET A 65 14.16 -3.20 -3.95
CA MET A 65 15.30 -3.18 -4.88
C MET A 65 16.55 -3.85 -4.30
N MET A 66 16.75 -3.74 -2.99
CA MET A 66 17.99 -4.15 -2.32
C MET A 66 17.83 -5.40 -1.45
N LEU A 67 16.61 -5.68 -1.00
CA LEU A 67 16.30 -6.70 0.00
C LEU A 67 15.29 -7.69 -0.54
N GLN A 68 15.38 -8.94 -0.08
CA GLN A 68 14.46 -10.03 -0.45
C GLN A 68 14.01 -10.78 0.80
N GLY A 69 12.76 -11.28 0.78
CA GLY A 69 12.22 -12.17 1.81
C GLY A 69 12.38 -13.65 1.45
N LEU A 70 11.99 -14.54 2.36
CA LEU A 70 11.90 -15.98 2.06
C LEU A 70 10.88 -16.24 0.94
N TYR A 71 9.76 -15.55 1.00
CA TYR A 71 8.70 -15.48 0.01
C TYR A 71 8.46 -14.03 -0.39
N GLY A 72 7.80 -13.82 -1.50
CA GLY A 72 7.40 -12.52 -2.04
C GLY A 72 6.14 -12.64 -2.89
N PHE A 73 5.81 -11.59 -3.61
CA PHE A 73 4.66 -11.55 -4.51
C PHE A 73 5.09 -11.31 -5.95
N ASP A 74 4.42 -11.98 -6.89
CA ASP A 74 4.51 -11.69 -8.31
C ASP A 74 3.70 -10.42 -8.68
N PRO A 75 3.71 -9.99 -9.97
CA PRO A 75 2.93 -8.82 -10.41
C PRO A 75 1.41 -8.92 -10.14
N GLU A 76 0.85 -10.12 -10.00
CA GLU A 76 -0.55 -10.38 -9.71
C GLU A 76 -0.85 -10.60 -8.21
N MET A 77 0.11 -10.34 -7.32
CA MET A 77 0.03 -10.60 -5.86
C MET A 77 -0.08 -12.08 -5.49
N LYS A 78 0.31 -13.00 -6.36
CA LYS A 78 0.45 -14.40 -5.98
C LYS A 78 1.71 -14.62 -5.17
N LEU A 79 1.60 -15.40 -4.11
CA LEU A 79 2.73 -15.79 -3.27
C LEU A 79 3.72 -16.66 -4.06
N ILE A 80 5.00 -16.23 -4.10
CA ILE A 80 6.08 -16.94 -4.80
C ILE A 80 7.28 -17.18 -3.87
N PRO A 81 8.01 -18.32 -4.05
CA PRO A 81 9.26 -18.56 -3.37
C PRO A 81 10.38 -17.64 -3.90
N VAL A 82 11.18 -17.05 -2.98
CA VAL A 82 12.31 -16.15 -3.33
C VAL A 82 13.60 -16.70 -2.72
N LEU A 83 13.93 -16.39 -1.47
CA LEU A 83 15.12 -16.94 -0.80
C LEU A 83 14.92 -18.35 -0.21
N ALA A 84 13.67 -18.76 0.00
CA ALA A 84 13.33 -20.16 0.23
C ALA A 84 12.88 -20.83 -1.08
N GLU A 85 13.15 -22.13 -1.23
CA GLU A 85 12.67 -22.97 -2.34
C GLU A 85 11.29 -23.52 -2.03
N SER A 86 11.04 -23.87 -0.77
CA SER A 86 9.79 -24.46 -0.29
C SER A 86 9.61 -24.25 1.20
N TYR A 87 8.39 -24.50 1.66
CA TYR A 87 8.10 -24.64 3.09
C TYR A 87 7.16 -25.82 3.34
N ALA A 88 7.15 -26.31 4.57
CA ALA A 88 6.14 -27.20 5.10
C ALA A 88 5.62 -26.63 6.42
N ALA A 89 4.31 -26.63 6.60
CA ALA A 89 3.66 -26.30 7.85
C ALA A 89 3.19 -27.58 8.55
N ASP A 90 3.19 -27.60 9.87
CA ASP A 90 2.55 -28.65 10.64
C ASP A 90 1.02 -28.48 10.68
N ASP A 91 0.32 -29.52 11.13
CA ASP A 91 -1.16 -29.52 11.20
C ASP A 91 -1.72 -28.45 12.17
N SER A 92 -0.91 -28.00 13.12
CA SER A 92 -1.27 -26.97 14.09
C SER A 92 -1.13 -25.55 13.57
N ALA A 93 -0.55 -25.35 12.37
CA ALA A 93 -0.17 -24.04 11.82
C ALA A 93 0.71 -23.19 12.78
N LYS A 94 1.50 -23.87 13.64
CA LYS A 94 2.47 -23.24 14.56
C LYS A 94 3.91 -23.42 14.12
N VAL A 95 4.23 -24.45 13.36
CA VAL A 95 5.60 -24.77 12.96
C VAL A 95 5.73 -24.73 11.46
N PHE A 96 6.61 -23.85 10.97
CA PHE A 96 6.90 -23.69 9.54
C PHE A 96 8.37 -23.99 9.29
N THR A 97 8.66 -25.02 8.49
CA THR A 97 10.02 -25.42 8.12
C THR A 97 10.33 -24.97 6.71
N PHE A 98 11.32 -24.08 6.54
CA PHE A 98 11.72 -23.52 5.25
C PHE A 98 13.02 -24.19 4.77
N LYS A 99 13.04 -24.62 3.48
CA LYS A 99 14.24 -25.00 2.75
C LYS A 99 14.76 -23.79 1.99
N LEU A 100 15.99 -23.38 2.28
CA LEU A 100 16.62 -22.18 1.73
C LEU A 100 17.37 -22.48 0.44
N ARG A 101 17.44 -21.48 -0.46
CA ARG A 101 18.26 -21.58 -1.67
C ARG A 101 19.73 -21.52 -1.32
N GLN A 102 20.53 -22.38 -1.98
CA GLN A 102 21.97 -22.42 -1.83
C GLN A 102 22.66 -21.34 -2.70
N GLY A 103 23.87 -20.96 -2.31
CA GLY A 103 24.74 -20.10 -3.12
C GLY A 103 24.36 -18.62 -3.16
N ILE A 104 23.43 -18.17 -2.32
CA ILE A 104 23.06 -16.75 -2.22
C ILE A 104 23.97 -16.05 -1.23
N SER A 105 24.44 -14.84 -1.60
CA SER A 105 25.22 -13.97 -0.75
C SER A 105 24.57 -12.59 -0.62
N PHE A 106 24.75 -11.97 0.53
CA PHE A 106 24.45 -10.56 0.74
C PHE A 106 25.42 -9.67 -0.06
N HIS A 107 25.07 -8.40 -0.29
CA HIS A 107 25.92 -7.43 -1.00
C HIS A 107 27.29 -7.21 -0.35
N ASP A 108 27.46 -7.55 0.93
CA ASP A 108 28.73 -7.48 1.65
C ASP A 108 29.55 -8.79 1.58
N GLY A 109 29.12 -9.75 0.75
CA GLY A 109 29.77 -11.04 0.52
C GLY A 109 29.49 -12.09 1.59
N THR A 110 28.74 -11.78 2.65
CA THR A 110 28.37 -12.79 3.66
C THR A 110 27.30 -13.75 3.09
N PRO A 111 27.34 -15.06 3.43
CA PRO A 111 26.35 -16.01 2.91
C PRO A 111 24.97 -15.78 3.52
N PHE A 112 23.92 -16.05 2.74
CA PHE A 112 22.56 -16.17 3.23
C PHE A 112 22.31 -17.62 3.68
N ASP A 113 21.91 -17.78 4.93
CA ASP A 113 21.66 -19.08 5.57
C ASP A 113 20.53 -19.00 6.63
N ALA A 114 20.27 -20.13 7.31
CA ALA A 114 19.25 -20.20 8.36
C ALA A 114 19.55 -19.31 9.58
N GLN A 115 20.83 -19.00 9.83
CA GLN A 115 21.21 -18.06 10.88
C GLN A 115 20.79 -16.63 10.52
N ALA A 116 20.88 -16.25 9.24
CA ALA A 116 20.40 -14.96 8.78
C ALA A 116 18.88 -14.83 8.97
N VAL A 117 18.10 -15.89 8.69
CA VAL A 117 16.66 -15.93 8.96
C VAL A 117 16.37 -15.70 10.44
N LYS A 118 17.07 -16.44 11.33
CA LYS A 118 16.92 -16.30 12.78
C LYS A 118 17.17 -14.87 13.24
N VAL A 119 18.31 -14.29 12.86
CA VAL A 119 18.68 -12.91 13.26
C VAL A 119 17.62 -11.90 12.82
N ASN A 120 17.15 -11.98 11.58
CA ASN A 120 16.18 -11.02 11.05
C ASN A 120 14.82 -11.16 11.72
N PHE A 121 14.24 -12.36 11.79
CA PHE A 121 12.91 -12.54 12.34
C PHE A 121 12.85 -12.26 13.83
N GLU A 122 13.83 -12.73 14.62
CA GLU A 122 13.88 -12.46 16.04
C GLU A 122 14.15 -10.97 16.33
N ARG A 123 14.94 -10.27 15.48
CA ARG A 123 15.10 -8.81 15.56
C ARG A 123 13.75 -8.08 15.40
N VAL A 124 12.95 -8.47 14.39
CA VAL A 124 11.66 -7.81 14.15
C VAL A 124 10.64 -8.15 15.23
N ALA A 125 10.61 -9.39 15.71
CA ALA A 125 9.68 -9.84 16.74
C ALA A 125 9.96 -9.22 18.12
N ASN A 126 11.20 -8.82 18.40
CA ASN A 126 11.60 -8.25 19.69
C ASN A 126 11.02 -6.85 19.89
N PRO A 127 10.11 -6.64 20.88
CA PRO A 127 9.47 -5.34 21.13
C PRO A 127 10.45 -4.25 21.59
N ASP A 128 11.61 -4.61 22.16
CA ASP A 128 12.62 -3.65 22.62
C ASP A 128 13.26 -2.89 21.47
N ASN A 129 13.24 -3.45 20.26
CA ASN A 129 13.72 -2.79 19.04
C ASN A 129 12.78 -1.67 18.54
N ARG A 130 11.53 -1.65 19.01
CA ARG A 130 10.51 -0.62 18.69
C ARG A 130 10.32 -0.39 17.19
N LEU A 131 10.43 -1.45 16.40
CA LEU A 131 10.24 -1.38 14.95
C LEU A 131 8.76 -1.21 14.60
N LYS A 132 8.45 -0.33 13.65
CA LYS A 132 7.07 0.02 13.26
C LYS A 132 6.23 -1.18 12.81
N ARG A 133 6.87 -2.23 12.27
CA ARG A 133 6.23 -3.46 11.78
C ARG A 133 6.37 -4.66 12.72
N GLN A 134 6.80 -4.44 13.94
CA GLN A 134 6.96 -5.48 14.96
C GLN A 134 5.70 -6.35 15.10
N SER A 135 4.51 -5.75 15.03
CA SER A 135 3.23 -6.46 15.15
C SER A 135 3.03 -7.57 14.11
N LEU A 136 3.66 -7.47 12.92
CA LEU A 136 3.57 -8.52 11.88
C LEU A 136 4.30 -9.81 12.28
N LEU A 137 5.28 -9.75 13.19
CA LEU A 137 6.00 -10.91 13.71
C LEU A 137 5.82 -11.09 15.23
N ALA A 138 4.85 -10.41 15.84
CA ALA A 138 4.58 -10.54 17.29
C ALA A 138 4.21 -11.97 17.72
N MET A 139 3.62 -12.77 16.78
CA MET A 139 3.29 -14.16 16.98
C MET A 139 4.51 -15.09 16.98
N LEU A 140 5.69 -14.63 16.57
CA LEU A 140 6.92 -15.45 16.60
C LEU A 140 7.28 -15.81 18.03
N ASP A 141 7.51 -17.11 18.31
CA ASP A 141 8.15 -17.60 19.52
C ASP A 141 9.67 -17.61 19.35
N ARG A 142 10.16 -18.38 18.38
CA ARG A 142 11.58 -18.47 18.06
C ARG A 142 11.85 -19.02 16.67
N VAL A 143 13.09 -18.90 16.20
CA VAL A 143 13.60 -19.55 14.99
C VAL A 143 14.70 -20.54 15.38
N GLU A 144 14.55 -21.79 14.95
CA GLU A 144 15.54 -22.85 15.10
C GLU A 144 16.35 -23.03 13.82
N VAL A 145 17.67 -23.03 13.92
CA VAL A 145 18.58 -23.40 12.85
C VAL A 145 18.72 -24.92 12.87
N VAL A 146 18.02 -25.61 11.98
CA VAL A 146 18.07 -27.09 11.90
C VAL A 146 19.37 -27.53 11.25
N ASP A 147 19.73 -26.88 10.16
CA ASP A 147 21.00 -26.96 9.45
C ASP A 147 21.23 -25.61 8.71
N PRO A 148 22.37 -25.36 8.07
CA PRO A 148 22.63 -24.08 7.41
C PRO A 148 21.59 -23.67 6.37
N MET A 149 20.90 -24.64 5.73
CA MET A 149 19.91 -24.41 4.68
C MET A 149 18.48 -24.75 5.10
N THR A 150 18.24 -24.97 6.40
CA THR A 150 16.90 -25.29 6.93
C THR A 150 16.60 -24.47 8.17
N ALA A 151 15.67 -23.54 8.06
CA ALA A 151 15.15 -22.75 9.16
C ALA A 151 13.78 -23.26 9.59
N ARG A 152 13.57 -23.46 10.90
CA ARG A 152 12.28 -23.80 11.48
C ARG A 152 11.76 -22.64 12.31
N VAL A 153 10.63 -22.07 11.90
CA VAL A 153 9.97 -20.96 12.57
C VAL A 153 8.85 -21.52 13.43
N ILE A 154 8.85 -21.16 14.71
CA ILE A 154 7.87 -21.60 15.70
C ILE A 154 7.06 -20.39 16.15
N LEU A 155 5.74 -20.52 16.15
CA LEU A 155 4.80 -19.49 16.54
C LEU A 155 4.19 -19.79 17.92
N LYS A 156 3.86 -18.76 18.68
CA LYS A 156 3.15 -18.85 19.98
C LYS A 156 1.74 -19.45 19.81
N GLU A 157 1.04 -19.03 18.76
CA GLU A 157 -0.33 -19.43 18.44
C GLU A 157 -0.45 -19.88 16.98
N PRO A 158 -1.47 -20.67 16.61
CA PRO A 158 -1.71 -21.04 15.22
C PRO A 158 -1.88 -19.80 14.33
N PHE A 159 -1.21 -19.78 13.18
CA PHE A 159 -1.32 -18.67 12.24
C PHE A 159 -1.11 -19.13 10.79
N GLY A 160 -2.18 -19.66 10.15
CA GLY A 160 -2.13 -20.17 8.78
C GLY A 160 -1.77 -19.15 7.70
N ALA A 161 -1.88 -17.84 7.98
CA ALA A 161 -1.47 -16.75 7.08
C ALA A 161 0.02 -16.37 7.23
N PHE A 162 0.82 -17.14 7.97
CA PHE A 162 2.19 -16.76 8.32
C PHE A 162 3.08 -16.52 7.10
N VAL A 163 3.03 -17.41 6.09
CA VAL A 163 3.90 -17.28 4.90
C VAL A 163 3.54 -16.04 4.07
N ASN A 164 2.26 -15.72 3.96
CA ASN A 164 1.80 -14.46 3.36
C ASN A 164 2.26 -13.23 4.16
N THR A 165 2.25 -13.33 5.48
CA THR A 165 2.70 -12.24 6.35
C THR A 165 4.19 -11.96 6.19
N ILE A 166 5.04 -12.99 6.10
CA ILE A 166 6.49 -12.79 5.88
C ILE A 166 6.86 -12.47 4.43
N ALA A 167 5.96 -12.62 3.47
CA ALA A 167 6.11 -12.10 2.10
C ALA A 167 5.94 -10.58 2.01
N HIS A 168 5.31 -9.96 3.02
CA HIS A 168 5.31 -8.51 3.17
C HIS A 168 6.75 -7.97 3.32
N PRO A 169 7.07 -6.74 2.84
CA PRO A 169 8.41 -6.17 2.94
C PRO A 169 9.07 -6.27 4.32
N ALA A 170 8.30 -6.20 5.40
CA ALA A 170 8.83 -6.36 6.77
C ALA A 170 9.52 -7.71 7.04
N GLY A 171 9.25 -8.74 6.23
CA GLY A 171 9.91 -10.05 6.28
C GLY A 171 11.18 -10.17 5.42
N MET A 172 11.64 -9.08 4.80
CA MET A 172 12.87 -9.08 4.01
C MET A 172 14.11 -9.15 4.88
N MET A 173 15.19 -9.74 4.34
CA MET A 173 16.42 -10.05 5.02
C MET A 173 17.47 -8.96 4.85
N LEU A 174 18.02 -8.50 5.95
CA LEU A 174 19.23 -7.68 6.05
C LEU A 174 20.43 -8.57 6.44
N SER A 175 21.63 -8.22 5.99
CA SER A 175 22.85 -8.92 6.39
C SER A 175 23.03 -8.89 7.91
N PRO A 176 23.20 -10.04 8.60
CA PRO A 176 23.48 -10.07 10.03
C PRO A 176 24.73 -9.27 10.41
N LYS A 177 25.76 -9.27 9.55
CA LYS A 177 26.97 -8.46 9.73
C LYS A 177 26.66 -6.97 9.69
N ALA A 178 25.83 -6.52 8.74
CA ALA A 178 25.42 -5.12 8.64
C ALA A 178 24.53 -4.71 9.83
N ILE A 179 23.59 -5.57 10.27
CA ILE A 179 22.79 -5.33 11.47
C ILE A 179 23.70 -5.12 12.70
N ALA A 180 24.70 -5.99 12.90
CA ALA A 180 25.63 -5.87 14.01
C ALA A 180 26.51 -4.61 13.91
N GLN A 181 26.92 -4.22 12.70
CA GLN A 181 27.77 -3.07 12.45
C GLN A 181 27.04 -1.73 12.63
N PHE A 182 25.82 -1.61 12.08
CA PHE A 182 25.12 -0.33 11.98
C PHE A 182 24.01 -0.17 13.04
N GLY A 183 23.54 -1.26 13.67
CA GLY A 183 22.51 -1.19 14.70
C GLY A 183 21.26 -0.41 14.23
N LYS A 184 20.94 0.68 14.93
CA LYS A 184 19.78 1.54 14.57
C LYS A 184 19.95 2.31 13.26
N GLU A 185 21.20 2.49 12.80
CA GLU A 185 21.48 3.18 11.53
C GLU A 185 21.42 2.24 10.31
N ILE A 186 20.98 0.98 10.49
CA ILE A 186 20.84 0.00 9.38
C ILE A 186 19.91 0.51 8.28
N GLY A 187 18.90 1.31 8.63
CA GLY A 187 17.99 1.95 7.67
C GLY A 187 18.63 3.04 6.81
N ARG A 188 19.90 3.43 7.08
CA ARG A 188 20.72 4.30 6.23
C ARG A 188 21.79 3.53 5.46
N ASN A 189 22.05 2.27 5.84
CA ASN A 189 23.09 1.42 5.29
C ASN A 189 22.55 0.02 4.96
N PRO A 190 21.50 -0.10 4.12
CA PRO A 190 20.86 -1.38 3.85
C PRO A 190 21.80 -2.30 3.06
N VAL A 191 21.97 -3.52 3.55
CA VAL A 191 22.73 -4.59 2.90
C VAL A 191 21.84 -5.81 2.79
N GLY A 192 21.47 -6.18 1.57
CA GLY A 192 20.57 -7.31 1.29
C GLY A 192 21.12 -8.26 0.24
N THR A 193 20.22 -9.07 -0.33
CA THR A 193 20.50 -10.08 -1.37
C THR A 193 19.91 -9.67 -2.72
N GLY A 194 19.28 -8.49 -2.81
CA GLY A 194 18.48 -8.06 -3.94
C GLY A 194 19.25 -7.74 -5.22
N PRO A 195 18.51 -7.46 -6.32
CA PRO A 195 19.09 -7.19 -7.64
C PRO A 195 19.95 -5.92 -7.69
N PHE A 196 19.75 -4.98 -6.77
CA PHE A 196 20.52 -3.74 -6.69
C PHE A 196 21.16 -3.57 -5.31
N ALA A 197 22.34 -2.97 -5.29
CA ALA A 197 23.07 -2.60 -4.09
C ALA A 197 22.98 -1.09 -3.83
N PHE A 198 22.93 -0.71 -2.56
CA PHE A 198 22.89 0.68 -2.12
C PHE A 198 24.13 1.46 -2.60
N VAL A 199 23.93 2.70 -3.05
CA VAL A 199 24.99 3.64 -3.40
C VAL A 199 24.96 4.87 -2.52
N SER A 200 23.83 5.59 -2.54
CA SER A 200 23.68 6.82 -1.75
C SER A 200 22.21 7.16 -1.54
N TRP A 201 21.93 7.84 -0.44
CA TRP A 201 20.62 8.42 -0.15
C TRP A 201 20.77 9.80 0.47
N ASN A 202 20.38 10.82 -0.29
CA ASN A 202 20.27 12.21 0.12
C ASN A 202 18.82 12.55 0.47
N ALA A 203 18.52 13.83 0.73
CA ALA A 203 17.18 14.26 1.12
C ALA A 203 16.09 13.84 0.11
N ASP A 204 16.34 14.03 -1.19
CA ASP A 204 15.37 13.85 -2.27
C ASP A 204 15.73 12.75 -3.29
N THR A 205 16.88 12.10 -3.11
CA THR A 205 17.41 11.17 -4.11
C THR A 205 17.99 9.92 -3.47
N LEU A 206 17.44 8.75 -3.83
CA LEU A 206 18.06 7.44 -3.58
C LEU A 206 18.67 6.92 -4.87
N LYS A 207 19.93 6.50 -4.83
CA LYS A 207 20.61 5.82 -5.93
C LYS A 207 21.06 4.42 -5.52
N VAL A 208 20.74 3.44 -6.36
CA VAL A 208 21.20 2.05 -6.24
C VAL A 208 21.86 1.62 -7.54
N LYS A 209 22.76 0.65 -7.50
CA LYS A 209 23.45 0.07 -8.64
C LYS A 209 23.23 -1.41 -8.76
N LYS A 210 23.33 -1.94 -9.95
CA LYS A 210 23.27 -3.37 -10.27
C LYS A 210 24.16 -4.19 -9.34
N ASN A 211 23.58 -5.24 -8.78
CA ASN A 211 24.33 -6.30 -8.08
C ASN A 211 24.83 -7.30 -9.12
N THR A 212 26.13 -7.25 -9.43
CA THR A 212 26.76 -8.16 -10.42
C THR A 212 26.82 -9.60 -9.95
N GLY A 213 26.69 -9.84 -8.63
CA GLY A 213 26.61 -11.17 -8.02
C GLY A 213 25.17 -11.65 -7.80
N TYR A 214 24.17 -11.03 -8.44
CA TYR A 214 22.78 -11.40 -8.23
C TYR A 214 22.49 -12.84 -8.68
N TRP A 215 21.79 -13.59 -7.84
CA TRP A 215 21.62 -15.03 -8.00
C TRP A 215 20.70 -15.45 -9.18
N LYS A 216 19.84 -14.54 -9.70
CA LYS A 216 19.04 -14.80 -10.91
C LYS A 216 19.86 -14.43 -12.16
N PRO A 217 20.14 -15.40 -13.07
CA PRO A 217 20.96 -15.12 -14.26
C PRO A 217 20.35 -14.05 -15.17
N GLY A 218 21.18 -13.13 -15.67
CA GLY A 218 20.76 -12.09 -16.62
C GLY A 218 20.00 -10.91 -16.02
N LEU A 219 19.83 -10.87 -14.71
CA LEU A 219 19.15 -9.78 -13.98
C LEU A 219 20.12 -9.09 -13.00
N PRO A 220 19.84 -7.82 -12.66
CA PRO A 220 18.94 -6.91 -13.36
C PRO A 220 19.54 -6.46 -14.71
N LYS A 221 18.69 -5.89 -15.61
CA LYS A 221 19.13 -5.45 -16.95
C LYS A 221 19.62 -4.00 -16.95
N VAL A 222 19.02 -3.13 -16.10
CA VAL A 222 19.48 -1.73 -15.94
C VAL A 222 20.68 -1.66 -14.99
N GLU A 223 21.58 -0.70 -15.23
CA GLU A 223 22.81 -0.55 -14.43
C GLU A 223 22.59 0.23 -13.13
N THR A 224 21.74 1.26 -13.18
CA THR A 224 21.39 2.04 -11.98
C THR A 224 19.90 2.31 -11.92
N VAL A 225 19.38 2.48 -10.71
CA VAL A 225 18.04 3.01 -10.46
C VAL A 225 18.16 4.21 -9.52
N THR A 226 17.50 5.30 -9.89
CA THR A 226 17.43 6.53 -9.11
C THR A 226 15.97 6.84 -8.78
N PHE A 227 15.59 6.86 -7.50
CA PHE A 227 14.34 7.46 -7.05
C PHE A 227 14.59 8.93 -6.80
N ARG A 228 13.81 9.79 -7.45
CA ARG A 228 13.88 11.24 -7.31
C ARG A 228 12.56 11.78 -6.79
N SER A 229 12.60 12.40 -5.61
CA SER A 229 11.44 13.01 -5.00
C SER A 229 11.08 14.32 -5.71
N VAL A 230 9.87 14.38 -6.23
CA VAL A 230 9.29 15.56 -6.87
C VAL A 230 7.82 15.64 -6.44
N PRO A 231 7.49 16.39 -5.37
CA PRO A 231 6.15 16.40 -4.77
C PRO A 231 5.05 16.91 -5.71
N GLU A 232 5.37 17.85 -6.61
CA GLU A 232 4.40 18.45 -7.51
C GLU A 232 4.08 17.51 -8.69
N ASN A 233 2.80 17.20 -8.90
CA ASN A 233 2.33 16.22 -9.90
C ASN A 233 2.67 16.63 -11.34
N GLY A 234 2.49 17.92 -11.69
CA GLY A 234 2.78 18.42 -13.03
C GLY A 234 4.26 18.37 -13.36
N ALA A 235 5.14 18.65 -12.38
CA ALA A 235 6.58 18.53 -12.53
C ALA A 235 7.01 17.08 -12.79
N ARG A 236 6.43 16.09 -12.06
CA ARG A 236 6.69 14.67 -12.34
C ARG A 236 6.25 14.27 -13.75
N ILE A 237 5.08 14.74 -14.20
CA ILE A 237 4.61 14.48 -15.57
C ILE A 237 5.55 15.10 -16.60
N ALA A 238 6.01 16.32 -16.38
CA ALA A 238 6.97 16.98 -17.26
C ALA A 238 8.30 16.21 -17.37
N MET A 239 8.84 15.72 -16.24
CA MET A 239 10.05 14.87 -16.25
C MET A 239 9.86 13.61 -17.11
N LEU A 240 8.69 12.98 -17.05
CA LEU A 240 8.38 11.82 -17.89
C LEU A 240 8.29 12.21 -19.37
N GLN A 241 7.63 13.32 -19.69
CA GLN A 241 7.45 13.80 -21.06
C GLN A 241 8.75 14.23 -21.73
N THR A 242 9.68 14.80 -20.96
CA THR A 242 11.02 15.21 -21.43
C THR A 242 12.02 14.04 -21.49
N GLY A 243 11.68 12.88 -20.88
CA GLY A 243 12.57 11.72 -20.77
C GLY A 243 13.58 11.82 -19.62
N GLU A 244 13.48 12.82 -18.74
CA GLU A 244 14.29 12.92 -17.52
C GLU A 244 13.97 11.79 -16.52
N ALA A 245 12.72 11.34 -16.47
CA ALA A 245 12.30 10.12 -15.79
C ALA A 245 11.67 9.14 -16.79
N GLN A 246 11.83 7.84 -16.54
CA GLN A 246 11.22 6.79 -17.34
C GLN A 246 9.97 6.18 -16.71
N PHE A 247 9.75 6.45 -15.42
CA PHE A 247 8.57 6.04 -14.67
C PHE A 247 8.20 7.09 -13.63
N ILE A 248 6.92 7.35 -13.45
CA ILE A 248 6.41 8.24 -12.39
C ILE A 248 5.23 7.62 -11.66
N TYR A 249 5.11 7.87 -10.35
CA TYR A 249 3.92 7.55 -9.57
C TYR A 249 3.80 8.41 -8.30
N PRO A 250 2.60 8.54 -7.72
CA PRO A 250 1.32 8.19 -8.33
C PRO A 250 0.99 9.13 -9.49
N LEU A 251 0.14 8.66 -10.41
CA LEU A 251 -0.52 9.52 -11.38
C LEU A 251 -1.93 9.81 -10.87
N PRO A 252 -2.29 11.08 -10.58
CA PRO A 252 -3.67 11.42 -10.21
C PRO A 252 -4.63 11.10 -11.36
N PRO A 253 -5.81 10.49 -11.09
CA PRO A 253 -6.78 10.15 -12.14
C PRO A 253 -7.20 11.32 -13.03
N GLU A 254 -7.30 12.53 -12.48
CA GLU A 254 -7.64 13.75 -13.21
C GLU A 254 -6.55 14.21 -14.18
N MET A 255 -5.30 13.77 -13.98
CA MET A 255 -4.17 14.09 -14.86
C MET A 255 -3.90 13.04 -15.95
N ALA A 256 -4.63 11.93 -15.93
CA ALA A 256 -4.47 10.86 -16.91
C ALA A 256 -4.59 11.35 -18.36
N ALA A 257 -5.56 12.24 -18.65
CA ALA A 257 -5.76 12.82 -19.99
C ALA A 257 -4.55 13.64 -20.49
N VAL A 258 -3.76 14.25 -19.60
CA VAL A 258 -2.55 15.00 -19.96
C VAL A 258 -1.47 14.03 -20.44
N VAL A 259 -1.29 12.91 -19.73
CA VAL A 259 -0.32 11.87 -20.09
C VAL A 259 -0.69 11.18 -21.39
N GLN A 260 -1.97 10.87 -21.62
CA GLN A 260 -2.46 10.21 -22.84
C GLN A 260 -2.18 10.97 -24.13
N ARG A 261 -2.01 12.30 -24.06
CA ARG A 261 -1.68 13.13 -25.23
C ARG A 261 -0.20 13.03 -25.64
N SER A 262 0.65 12.45 -24.82
CA SER A 262 2.09 12.38 -25.08
C SER A 262 2.43 11.09 -25.83
N PRO A 263 3.03 11.16 -27.04
CA PRO A 263 3.20 9.99 -27.92
C PRO A 263 4.17 8.93 -27.37
N ASN A 264 5.14 9.34 -26.53
CA ASN A 264 6.24 8.49 -26.05
C ASN A 264 5.99 7.91 -24.65
N VAL A 265 4.84 8.20 -24.04
CA VAL A 265 4.51 7.73 -22.71
C VAL A 265 3.19 6.95 -22.72
N GLU A 266 2.96 6.17 -21.71
CA GLU A 266 1.72 5.43 -21.50
C GLU A 266 1.34 5.38 -20.01
N ILE A 267 0.02 5.26 -19.76
CA ILE A 267 -0.51 5.05 -18.42
C ILE A 267 -0.38 3.56 -18.08
N VAL A 268 0.07 3.31 -16.87
CA VAL A 268 0.01 1.99 -16.23
C VAL A 268 -1.17 2.03 -15.26
N ASP A 269 -2.22 1.33 -15.62
CA ASP A 269 -3.46 1.16 -14.84
C ASP A 269 -3.45 -0.24 -14.21
N SER A 270 -3.17 -0.30 -12.91
CA SER A 270 -3.02 -1.56 -12.18
C SER A 270 -4.12 -1.73 -11.15
N PRO A 271 -4.94 -2.79 -11.23
CA PRO A 271 -5.90 -3.12 -10.18
C PRO A 271 -5.21 -3.26 -8.82
N SER A 272 -5.78 -2.65 -7.77
CA SER A 272 -5.19 -2.72 -6.43
C SER A 272 -5.90 -3.72 -5.52
N ILE A 273 -5.38 -3.85 -4.30
CA ILE A 273 -6.00 -4.55 -3.17
C ILE A 273 -6.60 -3.56 -2.16
N ILE A 274 -6.90 -2.34 -2.59
CA ILE A 274 -7.45 -1.30 -1.73
C ILE A 274 -8.97 -1.27 -1.90
N ALA A 275 -9.68 -1.84 -0.92
CA ALA A 275 -11.13 -1.74 -0.84
C ALA A 275 -11.55 -0.37 -0.31
N ARG A 276 -12.57 0.24 -0.92
CA ARG A 276 -13.27 1.44 -0.42
C ARG A 276 -14.66 1.08 0.04
N TYR A 277 -15.03 1.58 1.21
CA TYR A 277 -16.31 1.29 1.84
C TYR A 277 -16.74 2.41 2.79
N VAL A 278 -18.02 2.37 3.19
CA VAL A 278 -18.50 3.10 4.35
C VAL A 278 -18.83 2.09 5.44
N SER A 279 -18.09 2.08 6.55
CA SER A 279 -18.47 1.25 7.70
C SER A 279 -19.71 1.85 8.39
N LEU A 280 -20.60 0.96 8.85
CA LEU A 280 -21.87 1.29 9.49
C LEU A 280 -21.84 0.71 10.91
N ASN A 281 -21.91 1.55 11.94
CA ASN A 281 -21.83 1.09 13.33
C ASN A 281 -23.03 0.22 13.70
N CYS A 282 -22.87 -1.11 13.63
CA CYS A 282 -23.92 -2.10 13.85
C CYS A 282 -24.48 -2.13 15.27
N MET A 283 -23.80 -1.51 16.24
CA MET A 283 -24.31 -1.38 17.62
C MET A 283 -25.26 -0.20 17.78
N LYS A 284 -25.32 0.73 16.80
CA LYS A 284 -26.12 1.96 16.89
C LYS A 284 -27.33 1.91 15.95
N LYS A 285 -28.47 2.41 16.43
CA LYS A 285 -29.60 2.71 15.55
C LYS A 285 -29.24 3.85 14.61
N PRO A 286 -29.65 3.82 13.34
CA PRO A 286 -30.52 2.80 12.73
C PRO A 286 -29.76 1.57 12.20
N PHE A 287 -28.41 1.58 12.21
CA PHE A 287 -27.55 0.58 11.56
C PHE A 287 -27.53 -0.78 12.28
N SER A 288 -28.10 -0.90 13.48
CA SER A 288 -28.31 -2.20 14.13
C SER A 288 -29.30 -3.11 13.38
N ASP A 289 -30.17 -2.54 12.54
CA ASP A 289 -31.06 -3.28 11.65
C ASP A 289 -30.39 -3.59 10.32
N VAL A 290 -30.28 -4.88 9.97
CA VAL A 290 -29.68 -5.34 8.72
C VAL A 290 -30.40 -4.80 7.48
N ARG A 291 -31.74 -4.60 7.54
CA ARG A 291 -32.53 -4.06 6.43
C ARG A 291 -32.09 -2.65 6.08
N VAL A 292 -31.75 -1.83 7.08
CA VAL A 292 -31.19 -0.49 6.86
C VAL A 292 -29.86 -0.59 6.11
N ARG A 293 -28.94 -1.45 6.58
CA ARG A 293 -27.62 -1.62 5.95
C ARG A 293 -27.71 -2.12 4.50
N GLN A 294 -28.61 -3.06 4.24
CA GLN A 294 -28.90 -3.54 2.88
C GLN A 294 -29.54 -2.43 2.00
N ALA A 295 -30.47 -1.67 2.57
CA ALA A 295 -31.09 -0.52 1.88
C ALA A 295 -30.03 0.48 1.40
N LEU A 296 -29.07 0.83 2.25
CA LEU A 296 -27.99 1.76 1.90
C LEU A 296 -27.08 1.19 0.78
N ASN A 297 -26.88 -0.12 0.73
CA ASN A 297 -26.17 -0.77 -0.37
C ASN A 297 -26.94 -0.70 -1.71
N HIS A 298 -28.27 -0.79 -1.68
CA HIS A 298 -29.11 -0.60 -2.88
C HIS A 298 -29.26 0.88 -3.28
N ALA A 299 -29.11 1.81 -2.33
CA ALA A 299 -29.23 3.25 -2.57
C ALA A 299 -28.03 3.85 -3.32
N VAL A 300 -26.89 3.15 -3.42
CA VAL A 300 -25.65 3.68 -3.99
C VAL A 300 -25.35 3.04 -5.34
N ASN A 301 -25.26 3.86 -6.39
CA ASN A 301 -24.81 3.47 -7.72
C ASN A 301 -23.27 3.36 -7.74
N LYS A 302 -22.77 2.12 -7.63
CA LYS A 302 -21.33 1.83 -7.52
C LYS A 302 -20.58 2.08 -8.84
N GLU A 303 -21.23 1.86 -9.99
CA GLU A 303 -20.67 2.20 -11.29
C GLU A 303 -20.49 3.72 -11.46
N ALA A 304 -21.49 4.50 -11.02
CA ALA A 304 -21.38 5.95 -11.02
C ALA A 304 -20.31 6.43 -10.03
N TYR A 305 -20.18 5.76 -8.86
CA TYR A 305 -19.13 6.05 -7.88
C TYR A 305 -17.74 5.92 -8.49
N THR A 306 -17.45 4.81 -9.18
CA THR A 306 -16.13 4.60 -9.79
C THR A 306 -15.82 5.64 -10.87
N LYS A 307 -16.83 6.04 -11.66
CA LYS A 307 -16.69 7.06 -12.71
C LYS A 307 -16.49 8.47 -12.14
N VAL A 308 -17.28 8.85 -11.13
CA VAL A 308 -17.27 10.22 -10.59
C VAL A 308 -16.09 10.44 -9.66
N VAL A 309 -15.80 9.47 -8.77
CA VAL A 309 -14.76 9.64 -7.75
C VAL A 309 -13.37 9.33 -8.31
N TYR A 310 -13.26 8.32 -9.18
CA TYR A 310 -11.99 7.81 -9.70
C TYR A 310 -11.77 8.01 -11.19
N ASN A 311 -12.61 8.80 -11.87
CA ASN A 311 -12.54 9.03 -13.33
C ASN A 311 -12.54 7.70 -14.13
N GLY A 312 -13.18 6.66 -13.62
CA GLY A 312 -13.24 5.33 -14.23
C GLY A 312 -12.06 4.40 -13.86
N PHE A 313 -11.05 4.89 -13.12
CA PHE A 313 -9.91 4.07 -12.66
C PHE A 313 -10.21 3.38 -11.32
N ALA A 314 -11.29 2.66 -11.29
CA ALA A 314 -11.74 1.81 -10.19
C ALA A 314 -12.79 0.83 -10.71
N GLN A 315 -13.07 -0.23 -9.97
CA GLN A 315 -14.16 -1.16 -10.24
C GLN A 315 -15.07 -1.28 -9.02
N PRO A 316 -16.38 -1.57 -9.18
CA PRO A 316 -17.25 -1.87 -8.06
C PRO A 316 -16.73 -3.02 -7.21
N LEU A 317 -16.87 -2.91 -5.89
CA LEU A 317 -16.54 -4.00 -4.98
C LEU A 317 -17.72 -4.98 -4.92
N ASP A 318 -17.45 -6.24 -5.21
CA ASP A 318 -18.43 -7.34 -5.30
C ASP A 318 -18.19 -8.46 -4.27
N ALA A 319 -17.33 -8.21 -3.31
CA ALA A 319 -17.06 -9.04 -2.14
C ALA A 319 -16.57 -8.17 -0.98
N PRO A 320 -16.48 -8.67 0.27
CA PRO A 320 -15.86 -7.94 1.37
C PRO A 320 -14.38 -7.62 1.17
N ILE A 321 -13.69 -8.37 0.30
CA ILE A 321 -12.28 -8.16 -0.04
C ILE A 321 -12.08 -8.01 -1.56
N PRO A 322 -11.01 -7.31 -2.02
CA PRO A 322 -10.71 -7.13 -3.43
C PRO A 322 -10.37 -8.44 -4.18
N PRO A 323 -10.63 -8.51 -5.50
CA PRO A 323 -10.40 -9.72 -6.31
C PRO A 323 -8.93 -10.20 -6.41
N LYS A 324 -7.96 -9.33 -6.13
CA LYS A 324 -6.53 -9.68 -6.19
C LYS A 324 -6.00 -10.28 -4.88
N LEU A 325 -6.85 -10.45 -3.86
CA LEU A 325 -6.47 -11.12 -2.62
C LEU A 325 -6.69 -12.63 -2.70
N GLY A 326 -5.81 -13.38 -2.03
CA GLY A 326 -6.00 -14.81 -1.84
C GLY A 326 -7.33 -15.11 -1.13
N PHE A 327 -8.00 -16.18 -1.55
CA PHE A 327 -9.31 -16.62 -1.03
C PHE A 327 -10.48 -15.65 -1.31
N TYR A 328 -10.34 -14.74 -2.29
CA TYR A 328 -11.46 -13.94 -2.75
C TYR A 328 -12.62 -14.82 -3.22
N SER A 329 -13.83 -14.44 -2.86
CA SER A 329 -15.07 -15.12 -3.26
C SER A 329 -16.11 -14.10 -3.67
N GLN A 330 -16.38 -14.03 -4.99
CA GLN A 330 -17.37 -13.14 -5.57
C GLN A 330 -18.76 -13.40 -4.97
N GLN A 331 -19.49 -12.32 -4.68
CA GLN A 331 -20.85 -12.35 -4.17
C GLN A 331 -21.82 -11.77 -5.21
N GLN A 332 -23.12 -12.05 -5.03
CA GLN A 332 -24.15 -11.42 -5.88
C GLN A 332 -24.19 -9.90 -5.58
N PRO A 333 -23.93 -9.03 -6.57
CA PRO A 333 -23.88 -7.59 -6.32
C PRO A 333 -25.20 -7.01 -5.82
N TYR A 334 -25.13 -6.02 -4.93
CA TYR A 334 -26.25 -5.17 -4.60
C TYR A 334 -26.56 -4.26 -5.80
N ALA A 335 -27.62 -4.56 -6.55
CA ALA A 335 -28.07 -3.71 -7.65
C ALA A 335 -28.48 -2.32 -7.14
N TYR A 336 -28.13 -1.27 -7.89
CA TYR A 336 -28.64 0.07 -7.62
C TYR A 336 -30.14 0.10 -7.85
N ASP A 337 -30.91 0.24 -6.78
CA ASP A 337 -32.38 0.23 -6.78
C ASP A 337 -32.94 1.12 -5.67
N VAL A 338 -33.26 2.36 -6.00
CA VAL A 338 -33.82 3.36 -5.07
C VAL A 338 -35.18 2.93 -4.53
N ALA A 339 -35.99 2.24 -5.32
CA ALA A 339 -37.31 1.78 -4.89
C ALA A 339 -37.17 0.68 -3.83
N LYS A 340 -36.31 -0.31 -4.07
CA LYS A 340 -35.96 -1.36 -3.10
C LYS A 340 -35.36 -0.80 -1.82
N ALA A 341 -34.47 0.19 -1.95
CA ALA A 341 -33.86 0.86 -0.80
C ALA A 341 -34.93 1.54 0.09
N LYS A 342 -35.84 2.31 -0.52
CA LYS A 342 -36.96 2.93 0.20
C LYS A 342 -37.90 1.92 0.86
N GLN A 343 -38.20 0.81 0.16
CA GLN A 343 -39.00 -0.28 0.72
C GLN A 343 -38.35 -0.85 2.00
N LEU A 344 -37.07 -1.21 1.94
CA LEU A 344 -36.34 -1.76 3.08
C LEU A 344 -36.23 -0.78 4.26
N LEU A 345 -36.03 0.52 3.97
CA LEU A 345 -36.04 1.56 5.01
C LEU A 345 -37.42 1.68 5.68
N ALA A 346 -38.50 1.65 4.91
CA ALA A 346 -39.86 1.70 5.45
C ALA A 346 -40.17 0.46 6.33
N GLU A 347 -39.79 -0.75 5.88
CA GLU A 347 -39.92 -1.99 6.63
C GLU A 347 -39.10 -1.97 7.93
N ALA A 348 -37.98 -1.23 7.95
CA ALA A 348 -37.15 -1.02 9.13
C ALA A 348 -37.66 0.12 10.05
N GLY A 349 -38.77 0.78 9.70
CA GLY A 349 -39.34 1.88 10.49
C GLY A 349 -38.84 3.29 10.12
N TYR A 350 -38.17 3.45 8.98
CA TYR A 350 -37.63 4.74 8.50
C TYR A 350 -38.19 5.13 7.13
N PRO A 351 -39.55 5.25 6.96
CA PRO A 351 -40.15 5.52 5.63
C PRO A 351 -39.75 6.87 5.04
N ASN A 352 -39.35 7.83 5.87
CA ASN A 352 -38.90 9.17 5.48
C ASN A 352 -37.37 9.33 5.57
N GLY A 353 -36.64 8.25 5.79
CA GLY A 353 -35.19 8.27 6.03
C GLY A 353 -34.81 8.69 7.45
N PHE A 354 -33.59 9.15 7.64
CA PHE A 354 -33.01 9.56 8.92
C PHE A 354 -31.80 10.47 8.71
N GLU A 355 -31.29 11.08 9.80
CA GLU A 355 -30.02 11.82 9.79
C GLU A 355 -28.90 10.96 10.37
N THR A 356 -27.68 11.12 9.83
CA THR A 356 -26.47 10.45 10.30
C THR A 356 -25.22 11.28 10.06
N GLU A 357 -24.16 11.01 10.82
CA GLU A 357 -22.82 11.57 10.56
C GLU A 357 -21.96 10.60 9.76
N MET A 358 -21.16 11.14 8.85
CA MET A 358 -20.14 10.39 8.11
C MET A 358 -18.76 11.00 8.34
N TRP A 359 -17.92 10.28 9.05
CA TRP A 359 -16.54 10.67 9.29
C TRP A 359 -15.65 10.30 8.10
N ALA A 360 -14.71 11.18 7.75
CA ALA A 360 -13.77 10.94 6.65
C ALA A 360 -12.48 11.72 6.85
N GLN A 361 -11.43 11.32 6.18
CA GLN A 361 -10.20 12.11 6.09
C GLN A 361 -10.43 13.39 5.30
N ASN A 362 -9.76 14.48 5.72
CA ASN A 362 -9.81 15.77 5.02
C ASN A 362 -8.80 15.81 3.86
N ASN A 363 -9.04 15.01 2.81
CA ASN A 363 -8.28 15.05 1.57
C ASN A 363 -9.22 15.06 0.36
N THR A 364 -8.72 15.48 -0.79
CA THR A 364 -9.53 15.71 -2.01
C THR A 364 -10.33 14.46 -2.44
N LEU A 365 -9.72 13.28 -2.40
CA LEU A 365 -10.37 12.05 -2.84
C LEU A 365 -11.49 11.63 -1.87
N ALA A 366 -11.23 11.69 -0.56
CA ALA A 366 -12.23 11.38 0.45
C ALA A 366 -13.40 12.37 0.41
N GLN A 367 -13.13 13.69 0.25
CA GLN A 367 -14.18 14.71 0.11
C GLN A 367 -15.07 14.45 -1.10
N ARG A 368 -14.50 14.12 -2.26
CA ARG A 368 -15.26 13.75 -3.46
C ARG A 368 -16.12 12.51 -3.20
N GLY A 369 -15.56 11.49 -2.52
CA GLY A 369 -16.30 10.28 -2.15
C GLY A 369 -17.46 10.53 -1.22
N VAL A 370 -17.28 11.30 -0.13
CA VAL A 370 -18.37 11.58 0.83
C VAL A 370 -19.44 12.49 0.24
N GLN A 371 -19.09 13.44 -0.64
CA GLN A 371 -20.07 14.27 -1.37
C GLN A 371 -20.92 13.40 -2.29
N PHE A 372 -20.31 12.45 -3.01
CA PHE A 372 -21.04 11.48 -3.80
C PHE A 372 -22.01 10.66 -2.93
N MET A 373 -21.55 10.13 -1.79
CA MET A 373 -22.38 9.38 -0.85
C MET A 373 -23.54 10.21 -0.31
N GLN A 374 -23.29 11.46 0.08
CA GLN A 374 -24.33 12.40 0.55
C GLN A 374 -25.44 12.57 -0.50
N GLN A 375 -25.07 12.76 -1.75
CA GLN A 375 -26.04 12.90 -2.85
C GLN A 375 -26.85 11.61 -3.09
N GLN A 376 -26.19 10.45 -3.12
CA GLN A 376 -26.88 9.17 -3.36
C GLN A 376 -27.85 8.82 -2.23
N LEU A 377 -27.45 9.00 -0.99
CA LEU A 377 -28.26 8.66 0.17
C LEU A 377 -29.42 9.65 0.38
N ALA A 378 -29.28 10.89 -0.04
CA ALA A 378 -30.38 11.86 -0.04
C ALA A 378 -31.58 11.40 -0.90
N ALA A 379 -31.36 10.65 -1.99
CA ALA A 379 -32.42 10.11 -2.85
C ALA A 379 -33.37 9.14 -2.13
N VAL A 380 -32.94 8.58 -1.00
CA VAL A 380 -33.74 7.68 -0.15
C VAL A 380 -34.11 8.31 1.19
N GLY A 381 -33.96 9.65 1.33
CA GLY A 381 -34.32 10.40 2.53
C GLY A 381 -33.25 10.38 3.63
N VAL A 382 -32.08 9.78 3.41
CA VAL A 382 -31.01 9.76 4.40
C VAL A 382 -30.13 11.01 4.26
N LYS A 383 -30.16 11.85 5.30
CA LYS A 383 -29.38 13.08 5.38
C LYS A 383 -28.04 12.81 6.06
N VAL A 384 -26.97 12.96 5.29
CA VAL A 384 -25.60 12.73 5.76
C VAL A 384 -24.94 14.05 6.16
N ASN A 385 -24.56 14.20 7.42
CA ASN A 385 -23.73 15.29 7.91
C ASN A 385 -22.25 14.86 7.79
N VAL A 386 -21.53 15.43 6.83
CA VAL A 386 -20.14 15.07 6.56
C VAL A 386 -19.22 15.74 7.58
N MET A 387 -18.35 14.95 8.21
CA MET A 387 -17.38 15.35 9.22
C MET A 387 -15.95 15.08 8.71
N PRO A 388 -15.38 15.98 7.88
CA PRO A 388 -14.00 15.84 7.42
C PRO A 388 -13.03 16.17 8.55
N MET A 389 -12.04 15.31 8.77
CA MET A 389 -11.04 15.46 9.83
C MET A 389 -9.63 15.26 9.30
N GLU A 390 -8.67 15.97 9.89
CA GLU A 390 -7.27 15.68 9.71
C GLU A 390 -6.98 14.24 10.18
N THR A 391 -6.03 13.56 9.52
CA THR A 391 -5.78 12.11 9.72
C THR A 391 -5.51 11.75 11.18
N GLY A 392 -4.66 12.52 11.88
CA GLY A 392 -4.32 12.26 13.28
C GLY A 392 -5.52 12.47 14.21
N VAL A 393 -6.35 13.49 13.96
CA VAL A 393 -7.59 13.76 14.72
C VAL A 393 -8.59 12.61 14.52
N LEU A 394 -8.78 12.17 13.27
CA LEU A 394 -9.68 11.07 12.95
C LEU A 394 -9.24 9.77 13.63
N GLN A 395 -7.96 9.43 13.51
CA GLN A 395 -7.39 8.26 14.15
C GLN A 395 -7.58 8.31 15.67
N ASN A 396 -7.22 9.44 16.30
CA ASN A 396 -7.41 9.59 17.74
C ASN A 396 -8.86 9.37 18.16
N ARG A 397 -9.84 9.95 17.45
CA ARG A 397 -11.27 9.76 17.76
C ARG A 397 -11.74 8.30 17.63
N ILE A 398 -11.18 7.55 16.68
CA ILE A 398 -11.53 6.14 16.48
C ILE A 398 -10.88 5.26 17.55
N TRP A 399 -9.61 5.50 17.89
CA TRP A 399 -8.82 4.59 18.75
C TRP A 399 -8.66 5.03 20.20
N SER A 400 -9.19 6.19 20.63
CA SER A 400 -9.13 6.61 22.03
C SER A 400 -10.30 6.09 22.89
N VAL A 401 -11.26 5.36 22.31
CA VAL A 401 -12.38 4.77 23.03
C VAL A 401 -11.90 3.63 23.94
N GLN A 402 -12.49 3.52 25.13
CA GLN A 402 -12.17 2.43 26.08
C GLN A 402 -13.12 1.24 25.91
N THR A 403 -14.37 1.51 25.59
CA THR A 403 -15.40 0.50 25.35
C THR A 403 -16.14 0.76 24.04
N PRO A 404 -16.71 -0.27 23.39
CA PRO A 404 -17.47 -0.11 22.14
C PRO A 404 -18.67 0.84 22.27
N GLU A 405 -19.29 0.91 23.45
CA GLU A 405 -20.46 1.75 23.75
C GLU A 405 -20.11 3.24 23.70
N GLU A 406 -18.88 3.62 24.09
CA GLU A 406 -18.39 5.00 24.06
C GLU A 406 -18.12 5.51 22.65
N ALA A 407 -18.02 4.62 21.65
CA ALA A 407 -17.74 4.99 20.29
C ALA A 407 -18.78 5.99 19.74
N GLN A 408 -18.34 7.17 19.36
CA GLN A 408 -19.21 8.20 18.79
C GLN A 408 -19.49 7.98 17.30
N ILE A 409 -18.62 7.27 16.63
CA ILE A 409 -18.70 7.01 15.19
C ILE A 409 -20.04 6.35 14.83
N GLN A 410 -20.73 6.93 13.85
CA GLN A 410 -21.95 6.36 13.24
C GLN A 410 -21.61 5.68 11.93
N THR A 411 -20.98 6.42 11.01
CA THR A 411 -20.47 5.89 9.76
C THR A 411 -19.08 6.46 9.46
N TYR A 412 -18.26 5.67 8.76
CA TYR A 412 -16.90 6.07 8.39
C TYR A 412 -16.62 5.73 6.92
N TYR A 413 -16.34 6.76 6.13
CA TYR A 413 -15.84 6.58 4.77
C TYR A 413 -14.35 6.30 4.81
N GLY A 414 -13.98 5.07 4.54
CA GLY A 414 -12.61 4.60 4.64
C GLY A 414 -12.20 3.67 3.52
N GLY A 415 -11.04 3.09 3.71
CA GLY A 415 -10.50 2.06 2.84
C GLY A 415 -9.43 1.24 3.54
N TRP A 416 -9.14 0.09 2.98
CA TRP A 416 -8.18 -0.84 3.54
C TRP A 416 -7.33 -1.50 2.46
N SER A 417 -6.01 -1.55 2.69
CA SER A 417 -5.07 -2.29 1.86
C SER A 417 -4.62 -3.56 2.59
N SER A 418 -4.93 -4.72 2.02
CA SER A 418 -4.57 -6.02 2.60
C SER A 418 -3.17 -6.45 2.17
N SER A 419 -2.16 -5.71 2.59
CA SER A 419 -0.76 -5.78 2.12
C SER A 419 -0.06 -7.14 2.32
N THR A 420 -0.65 -8.07 3.08
CA THR A 420 -0.17 -9.46 3.19
C THR A 420 -0.64 -10.34 2.03
N GLY A 421 -1.51 -9.83 1.14
CA GLY A 421 -2.07 -10.60 0.03
C GLY A 421 -3.03 -11.72 0.45
N ASP A 422 -3.37 -11.84 1.73
CA ASP A 422 -4.22 -12.90 2.30
C ASP A 422 -5.55 -12.34 2.78
N ALA A 423 -6.63 -13.14 2.66
CA ALA A 423 -7.95 -12.77 3.15
C ALA A 423 -7.99 -12.47 4.65
N ASP A 424 -7.12 -13.09 5.45
CA ASP A 424 -7.05 -12.81 6.89
C ASP A 424 -6.93 -11.32 7.17
N TRP A 425 -5.96 -10.64 6.52
CA TRP A 425 -5.71 -9.22 6.74
C TRP A 425 -6.78 -8.30 6.14
N GLY A 426 -7.62 -8.85 5.24
CA GLY A 426 -8.77 -8.15 4.67
C GLY A 426 -10.08 -8.29 5.47
N LEU A 427 -10.18 -9.31 6.31
CA LEU A 427 -11.41 -9.67 7.00
C LEU A 427 -11.26 -9.56 8.52
N ARG A 428 -10.35 -10.30 9.14
CA ARG A 428 -10.28 -10.42 10.60
C ARG A 428 -10.05 -9.09 11.33
N PRO A 429 -9.09 -8.24 10.98
CA PRO A 429 -8.90 -6.97 11.66
C PRO A 429 -10.09 -6.02 11.56
N LEU A 430 -10.94 -6.18 10.54
CA LEU A 430 -11.99 -5.24 10.16
C LEU A 430 -13.40 -5.70 10.54
N LEU A 431 -13.62 -7.03 10.66
CA LEU A 431 -14.96 -7.62 10.71
C LEU A 431 -15.09 -8.77 11.73
N TRP A 432 -14.04 -9.05 12.51
CA TRP A 432 -14.10 -9.98 13.64
C TRP A 432 -14.69 -9.28 14.87
N GLY A 433 -15.62 -9.95 15.56
CA GLY A 433 -16.35 -9.38 16.69
C GLY A 433 -15.48 -9.03 17.90
N GLN A 434 -14.27 -9.59 18.01
CA GLN A 434 -13.29 -9.22 19.04
C GLN A 434 -12.29 -8.15 18.56
N GLY A 435 -12.48 -7.63 17.33
CA GLY A 435 -11.58 -6.67 16.68
C GLY A 435 -12.02 -5.21 16.78
N PHE A 436 -12.87 -4.84 17.72
CA PHE A 436 -13.30 -3.46 17.91
C PHE A 436 -12.13 -2.55 18.32
N PRO A 437 -12.13 -1.27 17.90
CA PRO A 437 -11.20 -0.28 18.44
C PRO A 437 -11.26 -0.26 20.00
N PRO A 438 -10.13 -0.09 20.69
CA PRO A 438 -8.79 0.22 20.15
C PRO A 438 -7.97 -1.02 19.77
N LYS A 439 -8.49 -2.23 19.92
CA LYS A 439 -7.74 -3.49 19.74
C LYS A 439 -7.33 -3.71 18.28
N LEU A 440 -8.26 -3.58 17.34
CA LEU A 440 -8.06 -3.69 15.90
C LEU A 440 -8.87 -2.60 15.17
N TYR A 441 -9.33 -2.88 13.95
CA TYR A 441 -9.85 -1.86 13.02
C TYR A 441 -11.34 -2.05 12.66
N ASN A 442 -12.09 -2.83 13.44
CA ASN A 442 -13.53 -3.07 13.20
C ASN A 442 -14.38 -1.83 13.56
N THR A 443 -14.28 -0.78 12.75
CA THR A 443 -15.04 0.47 12.89
C THR A 443 -16.54 0.32 12.60
N ALA A 444 -16.96 -0.83 12.05
CA ALA A 444 -18.37 -1.18 11.91
C ALA A 444 -18.98 -1.72 13.20
N TYR A 445 -18.18 -2.01 14.22
CA TYR A 445 -18.64 -2.66 15.46
C TYR A 445 -19.54 -3.87 15.15
N TYR A 446 -19.18 -4.57 14.07
CA TYR A 446 -19.89 -5.75 13.59
C TYR A 446 -19.46 -6.98 14.35
N SER A 447 -20.42 -7.81 14.73
CA SER A 447 -20.19 -9.13 15.33
C SER A 447 -21.20 -10.11 14.81
N ASN A 448 -20.73 -11.26 14.37
CA ASN A 448 -21.52 -12.42 14.00
C ASN A 448 -20.77 -13.68 14.45
N PRO A 449 -21.30 -14.47 15.40
CA PRO A 449 -20.60 -15.62 15.96
C PRO A 449 -20.16 -16.66 14.91
N ASP A 450 -20.94 -16.84 13.84
CA ASP A 450 -20.58 -17.77 12.76
C ASP A 450 -19.43 -17.24 11.92
N VAL A 451 -19.38 -15.92 11.67
CA VAL A 451 -18.25 -15.27 10.99
C VAL A 451 -17.00 -15.36 11.87
N ASP A 452 -17.13 -15.03 13.15
CA ASP A 452 -16.01 -15.08 14.10
C ASP A 452 -15.40 -16.48 14.16
N LYS A 453 -16.25 -17.51 14.28
CA LYS A 453 -15.82 -18.91 14.27
C LYS A 453 -15.11 -19.30 12.95
N ALA A 454 -15.62 -18.84 11.79
CA ALA A 454 -15.00 -19.15 10.49
C ALA A 454 -13.63 -18.48 10.35
N LEU A 455 -13.49 -17.20 10.76
CA LEU A 455 -12.23 -16.48 10.73
C LEU A 455 -11.18 -17.08 11.69
N GLU A 456 -11.59 -17.47 12.89
CA GLU A 456 -10.72 -18.13 13.89
C GLU A 456 -10.27 -19.51 13.40
N ALA A 457 -11.17 -20.29 12.82
CA ALA A 457 -10.84 -21.59 12.25
C ALA A 457 -9.90 -21.47 11.03
N ALA A 458 -10.09 -20.44 10.17
CA ALA A 458 -9.25 -20.21 9.01
C ALA A 458 -7.81 -19.84 9.38
N ILE A 459 -7.61 -19.13 10.49
CA ILE A 459 -6.27 -18.78 10.96
C ILE A 459 -5.59 -19.95 11.68
N ALA A 460 -6.38 -20.86 12.25
CA ALA A 460 -5.90 -22.02 13.00
C ALA A 460 -5.42 -23.19 12.13
N THR A 461 -5.44 -23.06 10.80
CA THR A 461 -4.98 -24.11 9.87
C THR A 461 -4.12 -23.51 8.76
N ALA A 462 -3.10 -24.26 8.34
CA ALA A 462 -2.29 -23.93 7.16
C ALA A 462 -2.79 -24.62 5.86
N ASP A 463 -3.81 -25.48 5.95
CA ASP A 463 -4.41 -26.19 4.81
C ASP A 463 -5.17 -25.21 3.89
N PRO A 464 -4.70 -24.95 2.65
CA PRO A 464 -5.31 -23.95 1.77
C PRO A 464 -6.77 -24.25 1.44
N ALA A 465 -7.16 -25.50 1.27
CA ALA A 465 -8.53 -25.88 0.89
C ALA A 465 -9.50 -25.63 2.07
N LYS A 466 -9.08 -25.93 3.28
CA LYS A 466 -9.87 -25.60 4.49
C LYS A 466 -10.00 -24.10 4.68
N ARG A 467 -8.90 -23.35 4.50
CA ARG A 467 -8.91 -21.88 4.58
C ARG A 467 -9.86 -21.27 3.54
N GLU A 468 -9.80 -21.76 2.29
CA GLU A 468 -10.67 -21.29 1.21
C GLU A 468 -12.15 -21.48 1.54
N ALA A 469 -12.55 -22.67 2.01
CA ALA A 469 -13.93 -22.96 2.39
C ALA A 469 -14.43 -22.05 3.52
N LEU A 470 -13.59 -21.83 4.55
CA LEU A 470 -13.91 -20.99 5.71
C LEU A 470 -14.01 -19.51 5.32
N TYR A 471 -13.10 -18.98 4.53
CA TYR A 471 -13.16 -17.59 4.06
C TYR A 471 -14.32 -17.35 3.09
N LYS A 472 -14.68 -18.33 2.27
CA LYS A 472 -15.85 -18.26 1.40
C LYS A 472 -17.14 -18.14 2.22
N ASP A 473 -17.31 -18.96 3.25
CA ASP A 473 -18.46 -18.89 4.17
C ASP A 473 -18.51 -17.55 4.90
N ALA A 474 -17.39 -17.10 5.48
CA ALA A 474 -17.30 -15.81 6.15
C ALA A 474 -17.68 -14.63 5.22
N GLN A 475 -17.14 -14.60 4.00
CA GLN A 475 -17.45 -13.54 3.03
C GLN A 475 -18.93 -13.52 2.65
N ALA A 476 -19.57 -14.67 2.45
CA ALA A 476 -20.99 -14.75 2.13
C ALA A 476 -21.87 -14.21 3.26
N ARG A 477 -21.55 -14.53 4.52
CA ARG A 477 -22.28 -14.02 5.71
C ARG A 477 -22.08 -12.52 5.89
N ILE A 478 -20.83 -12.03 5.81
CA ILE A 478 -20.50 -10.60 5.89
C ILE A 478 -21.25 -9.81 4.81
N TRP A 479 -21.27 -10.33 3.58
CA TRP A 479 -21.97 -9.69 2.46
C TRP A 479 -23.47 -9.57 2.74
N LYS A 480 -24.11 -10.65 3.20
CA LYS A 480 -25.53 -10.67 3.58
C LYS A 480 -25.84 -9.71 4.74
N ASP A 481 -24.97 -9.65 5.75
CA ASP A 481 -25.15 -8.80 6.93
C ASP A 481 -24.86 -7.31 6.65
N ALA A 482 -24.15 -7.02 5.55
CA ALA A 482 -23.87 -5.67 5.05
C ALA A 482 -23.34 -4.69 6.12
N PRO A 483 -22.29 -5.01 6.91
CA PRO A 483 -21.73 -4.07 7.88
C PRO A 483 -21.10 -2.83 7.22
N TRP A 484 -20.92 -2.88 5.91
CA TRP A 484 -20.43 -1.80 5.08
C TRP A 484 -21.38 -1.47 3.92
N ILE A 485 -21.34 -0.22 3.45
CA ILE A 485 -21.68 0.06 2.06
C ILE A 485 -20.44 -0.27 1.26
N PHE A 486 -20.49 -1.34 0.48
CA PHE A 486 -19.37 -1.80 -0.35
C PHE A 486 -19.29 -0.92 -1.61
N LEU A 487 -18.20 -0.18 -1.79
CA LEU A 487 -18.11 0.84 -2.83
C LEU A 487 -17.30 0.38 -4.03
N GLY A 488 -16.00 0.25 -3.89
CA GLY A 488 -15.14 -0.06 -5.02
C GLY A 488 -13.73 -0.49 -4.63
N VAL A 489 -13.02 -0.97 -5.64
CA VAL A 489 -11.58 -1.22 -5.59
C VAL A 489 -10.92 -0.18 -6.48
N GLU A 490 -10.08 0.67 -5.90
CA GLU A 490 -9.34 1.67 -6.67
C GLU A 490 -8.19 1.05 -7.44
N ASN A 491 -7.85 1.62 -8.59
CA ASN A 491 -6.65 1.25 -9.31
C ASN A 491 -5.48 2.14 -8.86
N VAL A 492 -4.28 1.57 -8.84
CA VAL A 492 -3.05 2.34 -8.63
C VAL A 492 -2.50 2.79 -9.96
N LEU A 493 -2.55 4.10 -10.22
CA LEU A 493 -2.13 4.68 -11.47
C LEU A 493 -0.68 5.14 -11.42
N SER A 494 0.03 4.89 -12.50
CA SER A 494 1.37 5.40 -12.78
C SER A 494 1.50 5.71 -14.27
N ALA A 495 2.60 6.29 -14.67
CA ALA A 495 2.90 6.50 -16.08
C ALA A 495 4.37 6.16 -16.36
N LYS A 496 4.64 5.67 -17.57
CA LYS A 496 5.98 5.27 -17.97
C LYS A 496 6.30 5.67 -19.40
N SER A 497 7.60 5.74 -19.71
CA SER A 497 8.09 5.75 -21.08
C SER A 497 7.71 4.44 -21.77
N LYS A 498 7.28 4.48 -23.02
CA LYS A 498 7.07 3.29 -23.86
C LYS A 498 8.34 2.46 -24.09
N LYS A 499 9.52 3.05 -23.85
CA LYS A 499 10.82 2.38 -23.91
C LYS A 499 11.10 1.52 -22.65
N LEU A 500 10.35 1.72 -21.55
CA LEU A 500 10.52 0.96 -20.31
C LEU A 500 9.65 -0.28 -20.31
N THR A 501 10.26 -1.45 -20.15
CA THR A 501 9.60 -2.75 -20.01
C THR A 501 10.04 -3.43 -18.72
N GLY A 502 9.34 -4.49 -18.27
CA GLY A 502 9.73 -5.30 -17.12
C GLY A 502 9.69 -4.59 -15.75
N MET A 503 9.04 -3.43 -15.68
CA MET A 503 8.76 -2.75 -14.41
C MET A 503 7.26 -2.81 -14.13
N TYR A 504 6.89 -3.25 -12.94
CA TYR A 504 5.50 -3.49 -12.57
C TYR A 504 5.11 -2.70 -11.34
N ARG A 505 3.90 -2.17 -11.36
CA ARG A 505 3.20 -1.69 -10.17
C ARG A 505 2.28 -2.80 -9.68
N ILE A 506 2.59 -3.37 -8.54
CA ILE A 506 1.80 -4.49 -8.00
C ILE A 506 0.58 -3.98 -7.22
N PRO A 507 -0.42 -4.84 -6.97
CA PRO A 507 -1.70 -4.44 -6.36
C PRO A 507 -1.60 -3.79 -4.98
N ASP A 508 -0.55 -4.04 -4.19
CA ASP A 508 -0.30 -3.34 -2.91
C ASP A 508 0.24 -1.91 -3.09
N GLY A 509 0.43 -1.47 -4.35
CA GLY A 509 1.00 -0.19 -4.72
C GLY A 509 2.52 -0.16 -4.76
N GLY A 510 3.19 -1.27 -4.45
CA GLY A 510 4.65 -1.40 -4.53
C GLY A 510 5.18 -1.51 -5.96
N LEU A 511 6.50 -1.42 -6.11
CA LEU A 511 7.20 -1.53 -7.38
C LEU A 511 8.07 -2.79 -7.42
N LEU A 512 8.01 -3.52 -8.54
CA LEU A 512 8.96 -4.56 -8.92
C LEU A 512 9.80 -4.03 -10.08
N ILE A 513 11.11 -3.93 -9.87
CA ILE A 513 12.07 -3.28 -10.81
C ILE A 513 13.13 -4.26 -11.30
N GLU A 514 13.16 -5.47 -10.78
CA GLU A 514 14.18 -6.49 -11.06
C GLU A 514 14.37 -6.75 -12.55
N GLU A 515 13.26 -6.80 -13.31
CA GLU A 515 13.25 -7.11 -14.75
C GLU A 515 13.27 -5.86 -15.64
N ALA A 516 13.32 -4.66 -15.05
CA ALA A 516 13.28 -3.40 -15.80
C ALA A 516 14.34 -3.34 -16.88
N ALA A 517 13.93 -2.96 -18.10
CA ALA A 517 14.82 -2.78 -19.25
C ALA A 517 14.41 -1.54 -20.04
N LEU A 518 15.40 -0.83 -20.57
CA LEU A 518 15.25 0.32 -21.45
C LEU A 518 15.65 -0.07 -22.87
N SER A 519 14.83 0.28 -23.89
CA SER A 519 15.04 -0.01 -25.31
C SER A 519 15.24 1.26 -26.14
#